data_e811540b60d23314ed7b45883acad38a
#
_entry.id   e811540b60d23314ed7b45883acad38a
#
_cell.length_a   1.000
_cell.length_b   1.000
_cell.length_c   1.000
_cell.angle_alpha   90.00
_cell.angle_beta   90.00
_cell.angle_gamma   90.00
#
_symmetry.space_group_name_H-M   'P 1'
#
loop_
_entity.id
_entity.type
_entity.pdbx_description
1 polymer ?
#
loop_
_entity_poly.entity_id
_entity_poly.type
_entity_poly.pdbx_seq_one_letter_code
_entity_poly.pdbx_strand_id
1 'polypeptide(L)'
;MVRSPLPDNSTQDVSLWIDGHEVKAAKGSQLLKAVLTVTEIPHICYHSDLMGPIRSCDTCLVEVDGKVVRACAEQVKNGSRVSALSDRAKAARAAAYDTILGNHMLYCTVCDNNNGNCRVHNTAIALKVEHQHHPYKPKPYPVDMSNPFYRYDPSQCILCGQCVQACQTVEVNETLSIDWEREHPRVLWDGGEQIAGSSCVSCGHCVTVCPCNALMEKSMLGEAGYLSGMPHAALGKMINVVKAAEPEMGYGAIIQVSQLESQMREDRTKRTKTVCTFCGVGCSYDVWTKDRHILKIVPMHGAANQISTCVKGKFGWEFVSSADRLQRPLIRDGNTFRETTWEEALTYISGKLRKIKQESGPDAIGVIISSKTSNEEGYLMQKFGRAVIGTNNIDNCSRYCQAPATEGLFRTVGYAGDWGSIEDIHHASLVVIVGANTAEAHPVVATRIKRAHKFHSQRLIVADIRRHEMAERADIFFRPRPGTDLVWLSAVAKYA
;
A
#
# COMPACT_ATOMS: atom_id res chain seq x y z
N MET A 1 10.51 -21.46 30.85
CA MET A 1 9.62 -21.49 29.69
C MET A 1 10.43 -22.07 28.53
N VAL A 2 10.11 -23.28 28.15
CA VAL A 2 10.79 -24.01 27.07
C VAL A 2 10.27 -23.40 25.76
N ARG A 3 11.17 -22.73 25.01
CA ARG A 3 10.90 -22.39 23.61
C ARG A 3 10.66 -23.71 22.88
N SER A 4 9.44 -23.95 22.39
CA SER A 4 9.24 -24.95 21.34
C SER A 4 10.20 -24.61 20.23
N PRO A 5 11.00 -25.54 19.72
CA PRO A 5 11.82 -25.27 18.56
C PRO A 5 10.87 -24.85 17.43
N LEU A 6 11.19 -23.72 16.80
CA LEU A 6 10.62 -23.38 15.51
C LEU A 6 10.75 -24.63 14.62
N PRO A 7 9.75 -25.00 13.82
CA PRO A 7 9.89 -26.10 12.90
C PRO A 7 11.15 -25.84 12.08
N ASP A 8 12.06 -26.81 12.10
CA ASP A 8 13.28 -26.81 11.29
C ASP A 8 12.84 -26.84 9.82
N ASN A 9 12.69 -25.65 9.22
CA ASN A 9 12.44 -25.44 7.81
C ASN A 9 13.75 -25.61 7.04
N SER A 10 14.47 -26.73 7.24
CA SER A 10 15.44 -27.19 6.28
C SER A 10 14.67 -27.70 5.05
N THR A 11 14.10 -26.75 4.27
CA THR A 11 13.58 -27.05 2.95
C THR A 11 14.76 -27.54 2.12
N GLN A 12 14.77 -28.82 1.82
CA GLN A 12 15.80 -29.43 0.99
C GLN A 12 15.81 -28.70 -0.35
N ASP A 13 16.92 -28.03 -0.65
CA ASP A 13 17.11 -27.41 -1.96
C ASP A 13 17.16 -28.50 -3.03
N VAL A 14 16.55 -28.23 -4.15
CA VAL A 14 16.56 -29.07 -5.34
C VAL A 14 17.14 -28.29 -6.51
N SER A 15 17.77 -28.99 -7.43
CA SER A 15 18.29 -28.43 -8.68
C SER A 15 17.27 -28.60 -9.80
N LEU A 16 17.08 -27.55 -10.59
CA LEU A 16 16.31 -27.54 -11.83
C LEU A 16 17.07 -26.74 -12.89
N TRP A 17 16.68 -26.91 -14.14
CA TRP A 17 17.31 -26.22 -15.26
C TRP A 17 16.32 -25.21 -15.85
N ILE A 18 16.72 -23.94 -15.96
CA ILE A 18 15.89 -22.86 -16.52
C ILE A 18 16.67 -22.22 -17.67
N ASP A 19 16.15 -22.33 -18.89
CA ASP A 19 16.79 -21.83 -20.13
C ASP A 19 18.29 -22.19 -20.21
N GLY A 20 18.66 -23.43 -19.81
CA GLY A 20 20.01 -23.95 -19.82
C GLY A 20 20.85 -23.65 -18.58
N HIS A 21 20.38 -22.86 -17.63
CA HIS A 21 21.07 -22.54 -16.38
C HIS A 21 20.58 -23.44 -15.24
N GLU A 22 21.51 -23.99 -14.47
CA GLU A 22 21.16 -24.70 -13.24
C GLU A 22 20.79 -23.71 -12.13
N VAL A 23 19.64 -23.94 -11.52
CA VAL A 23 19.09 -23.11 -10.43
C VAL A 23 18.82 -24.00 -9.22
N LYS A 24 19.24 -23.56 -8.04
CA LYS A 24 18.86 -24.17 -6.76
C LYS A 24 17.69 -23.40 -6.15
N ALA A 25 16.67 -24.11 -5.76
CA ALA A 25 15.49 -23.54 -5.13
C ALA A 25 14.90 -24.50 -4.11
N ALA A 26 14.22 -23.99 -3.10
CA ALA A 26 13.57 -24.82 -2.10
C ALA A 26 12.51 -25.73 -2.74
N LYS A 27 12.55 -27.02 -2.41
CA LYS A 27 11.58 -28.02 -2.89
C LYS A 27 10.14 -27.57 -2.60
N GLY A 28 9.28 -27.59 -3.60
CA GLY A 28 7.89 -27.18 -3.46
C GLY A 28 7.66 -25.66 -3.45
N SER A 29 8.73 -24.83 -3.56
CA SER A 29 8.57 -23.39 -3.77
C SER A 29 7.95 -23.10 -5.14
N GLN A 30 7.39 -21.91 -5.31
CA GLN A 30 6.73 -21.51 -6.54
C GLN A 30 7.72 -21.39 -7.71
N LEU A 31 7.40 -22.03 -8.83
CA LEU A 31 8.28 -22.06 -10.02
C LEU A 31 8.53 -20.65 -10.60
N LEU A 32 7.52 -19.75 -10.58
CA LEU A 32 7.68 -18.40 -11.08
C LEU A 32 8.83 -17.65 -10.39
N LYS A 33 8.98 -17.80 -9.07
CA LYS A 33 10.08 -17.18 -8.33
C LYS A 33 11.44 -17.64 -8.81
N ALA A 34 11.58 -18.96 -9.08
CA ALA A 34 12.82 -19.51 -9.62
C ALA A 34 13.08 -19.02 -11.07
N VAL A 35 12.05 -18.97 -11.92
CA VAL A 35 12.18 -18.44 -13.29
C VAL A 35 12.66 -16.99 -13.28
N LEU A 36 12.10 -16.14 -12.42
CA LEU A 36 12.46 -14.73 -12.33
C LEU A 36 13.90 -14.46 -11.83
N THR A 37 14.61 -15.46 -11.30
CA THR A 37 16.05 -15.34 -11.01
C THR A 37 16.94 -15.42 -12.22
N VAL A 38 16.44 -16.01 -13.33
CA VAL A 38 17.19 -16.25 -14.56
C VAL A 38 16.73 -15.36 -15.70
N THR A 39 15.42 -15.25 -15.88
CA THR A 39 14.82 -14.49 -16.98
C THR A 39 13.56 -13.80 -16.56
N GLU A 40 13.37 -12.59 -17.04
CA GLU A 40 12.14 -11.82 -16.77
C GLU A 40 11.05 -12.25 -17.74
N ILE A 41 9.90 -12.65 -17.18
CA ILE A 41 8.68 -12.96 -17.95
C ILE A 41 7.49 -12.17 -17.38
N PRO A 42 6.51 -11.80 -18.22
CA PRO A 42 5.28 -11.18 -17.74
C PRO A 42 4.53 -12.08 -16.75
N HIS A 43 3.91 -11.47 -15.74
CA HIS A 43 3.11 -12.17 -14.73
C HIS A 43 2.02 -11.25 -14.14
N ILE A 44 1.15 -10.70 -15.00
CA ILE A 44 0.26 -9.56 -14.70
C ILE A 44 -0.63 -9.81 -13.49
N CYS A 45 -1.26 -10.98 -13.35
CA CYS A 45 -2.18 -11.27 -12.23
C CYS A 45 -1.48 -11.80 -10.96
N TYR A 46 -0.16 -11.92 -10.96
CA TYR A 46 0.60 -12.35 -9.80
C TYR A 46 1.20 -11.15 -9.05
N HIS A 47 1.06 -11.17 -7.74
CA HIS A 47 1.73 -10.22 -6.83
C HIS A 47 2.31 -10.98 -5.65
N SER A 48 3.59 -10.74 -5.33
CA SER A 48 4.34 -11.50 -4.31
C SER A 48 3.71 -11.42 -2.92
N ASP A 49 3.03 -10.32 -2.62
CA ASP A 49 2.49 -10.03 -1.29
C ASP A 49 1.04 -10.45 -1.11
N LEU A 50 0.40 -10.93 -2.18
CA LEU A 50 -0.94 -11.48 -2.10
C LEU A 50 -0.89 -12.98 -1.82
N MET A 51 -1.93 -13.53 -1.20
CA MET A 51 -2.00 -14.94 -0.85
C MET A 51 -2.21 -15.82 -2.09
N GLY A 52 -1.10 -16.29 -2.65
CA GLY A 52 -1.08 -17.24 -3.76
C GLY A 52 -1.44 -16.62 -5.13
N PRO A 53 -1.29 -17.40 -6.19
CA PRO A 53 -1.56 -16.98 -7.56
C PRO A 53 -3.06 -16.96 -7.87
N ILE A 54 -3.52 -15.89 -8.54
CA ILE A 54 -4.91 -15.77 -9.00
C ILE A 54 -5.17 -16.65 -10.23
N ARG A 55 -4.16 -16.85 -11.09
CA ARG A 55 -4.20 -17.73 -12.27
C ARG A 55 -5.14 -17.27 -13.39
N SER A 56 -5.38 -15.98 -13.53
CA SER A 56 -6.36 -15.44 -14.49
C SER A 56 -5.75 -14.89 -15.79
N CYS A 57 -4.43 -14.63 -15.86
CA CYS A 57 -3.87 -13.87 -16.97
C CYS A 57 -3.03 -14.68 -17.98
N ASP A 58 -2.53 -15.84 -17.60
CA ASP A 58 -1.69 -16.75 -18.42
C ASP A 58 -0.41 -16.12 -19.03
N THR A 59 -0.03 -14.91 -18.57
CA THR A 59 1.16 -14.25 -19.09
C THR A 59 2.47 -14.82 -18.51
N CYS A 60 2.41 -15.72 -17.52
CA CYS A 60 3.56 -16.41 -16.93
C CYS A 60 3.79 -17.84 -17.47
N LEU A 61 3.21 -18.16 -18.62
CA LEU A 61 3.35 -19.49 -19.22
C LEU A 61 4.81 -19.79 -19.59
N VAL A 62 5.27 -20.96 -19.19
CA VAL A 62 6.60 -21.53 -19.51
C VAL A 62 6.45 -22.97 -19.95
N GLU A 63 7.43 -23.53 -20.65
CA GLU A 63 7.48 -24.93 -20.97
C GLU A 63 8.25 -25.69 -19.89
N VAL A 64 7.65 -26.70 -19.28
CA VAL A 64 8.25 -27.59 -18.28
C VAL A 64 8.17 -29.02 -18.80
N ASP A 65 9.31 -29.64 -19.01
CA ASP A 65 9.39 -31.03 -19.49
C ASP A 65 8.49 -31.31 -20.72
N GLY A 66 8.48 -30.38 -21.70
CA GLY A 66 7.70 -30.43 -22.93
C GLY A 66 6.23 -30.00 -22.81
N LYS A 67 5.74 -29.54 -21.66
CA LYS A 67 4.38 -29.04 -21.44
C LYS A 67 4.35 -27.58 -21.09
N VAL A 68 3.44 -26.82 -21.71
CA VAL A 68 3.22 -25.40 -21.36
C VAL A 68 2.34 -25.33 -20.12
N VAL A 69 2.86 -24.67 -19.07
CA VAL A 69 2.22 -24.54 -17.76
C VAL A 69 2.33 -23.13 -17.21
N ARG A 70 1.48 -22.79 -16.23
CA ARG A 70 1.53 -21.51 -15.51
C ARG A 70 2.63 -21.53 -14.44
N ALA A 71 3.74 -20.84 -14.64
CA ALA A 71 4.83 -20.80 -13.66
C ALA A 71 4.37 -20.32 -12.27
N CYS A 72 3.38 -19.43 -12.21
CA CYS A 72 2.82 -18.96 -10.93
C CYS A 72 2.04 -20.05 -10.17
N ALA A 73 1.59 -21.12 -10.84
CA ALA A 73 0.79 -22.19 -10.26
C ALA A 73 1.58 -23.47 -10.01
N GLU A 74 2.76 -23.61 -10.63
CA GLU A 74 3.61 -24.77 -10.51
C GLU A 74 4.58 -24.65 -9.33
N GLN A 75 4.97 -25.81 -8.80
CA GLN A 75 5.99 -25.94 -7.77
C GLN A 75 7.31 -26.44 -8.37
N VAL A 76 8.42 -26.01 -7.77
CA VAL A 76 9.76 -26.46 -8.10
C VAL A 76 9.89 -27.96 -7.82
N LYS A 77 10.36 -28.73 -8.82
CA LYS A 77 10.65 -30.15 -8.72
C LYS A 77 12.09 -30.42 -9.12
N ASN A 78 12.71 -31.38 -8.46
CA ASN A 78 14.10 -31.76 -8.75
C ASN A 78 14.25 -32.31 -10.17
N GLY A 79 15.27 -31.83 -10.89
CA GLY A 79 15.60 -32.30 -12.23
C GLY A 79 14.72 -31.77 -13.36
N SER A 80 13.69 -30.92 -13.06
CA SER A 80 12.84 -30.34 -14.10
C SER A 80 13.62 -29.47 -15.06
N ARG A 81 13.25 -29.54 -16.34
CA ARG A 81 13.76 -28.67 -17.40
C ARG A 81 12.69 -27.65 -17.79
N VAL A 82 12.99 -26.39 -17.52
CA VAL A 82 12.09 -25.25 -17.75
C VAL A 82 12.63 -24.41 -18.89
N SER A 83 11.80 -24.12 -19.87
CA SER A 83 12.12 -23.14 -20.89
C SER A 83 11.10 -22.00 -20.91
N ALA A 84 11.53 -20.84 -20.50
CA ALA A 84 10.78 -19.61 -20.60
C ALA A 84 10.95 -18.94 -21.98
N LEU A 85 12.03 -19.27 -22.69
CA LEU A 85 12.38 -18.68 -23.97
C LEU A 85 12.01 -19.55 -25.18
N SER A 86 11.40 -20.74 -24.99
CA SER A 86 10.93 -21.58 -26.12
C SER A 86 9.87 -20.85 -26.95
N ASP A 87 9.82 -21.12 -28.25
CA ASP A 87 8.82 -20.51 -29.14
C ASP A 87 7.39 -20.86 -28.72
N ARG A 88 7.17 -22.08 -28.19
CA ARG A 88 5.87 -22.49 -27.66
C ARG A 88 5.45 -21.65 -26.46
N ALA A 89 6.35 -21.38 -25.51
CA ALA A 89 6.07 -20.55 -24.35
C ALA A 89 5.83 -19.09 -24.75
N LYS A 90 6.63 -18.55 -25.68
CA LYS A 90 6.44 -17.19 -26.21
C LYS A 90 5.10 -17.03 -26.92
N ALA A 91 4.77 -17.95 -27.83
CA ALA A 91 3.51 -17.93 -28.55
C ALA A 91 2.29 -18.03 -27.60
N ALA A 92 2.38 -18.91 -26.59
CA ALA A 92 1.32 -19.07 -25.60
C ALA A 92 1.12 -17.80 -24.76
N ARG A 93 2.20 -17.10 -24.35
CA ARG A 93 2.10 -15.82 -23.65
C ARG A 93 1.53 -14.72 -24.52
N ALA A 94 1.91 -14.65 -25.81
CA ALA A 94 1.37 -13.68 -26.74
C ALA A 94 -0.14 -13.87 -26.95
N ALA A 95 -0.59 -15.10 -27.14
CA ALA A 95 -2.02 -15.43 -27.26
C ALA A 95 -2.81 -15.10 -25.98
N ALA A 96 -2.24 -15.40 -24.80
CA ALA A 96 -2.84 -15.04 -23.52
C ALA A 96 -2.96 -13.51 -23.33
N TYR A 97 -1.93 -12.77 -23.73
CA TYR A 97 -1.96 -11.32 -23.66
C TYR A 97 -2.97 -10.70 -24.62
N ASP A 98 -3.09 -11.23 -25.82
CA ASP A 98 -4.09 -10.77 -26.81
C ASP A 98 -5.53 -10.94 -26.26
N THR A 99 -5.80 -12.03 -25.53
CA THR A 99 -7.07 -12.22 -24.82
C THR A 99 -7.29 -11.15 -23.73
N ILE A 100 -6.24 -10.72 -23.01
CA ILE A 100 -6.33 -9.62 -22.05
C ILE A 100 -6.73 -8.32 -22.72
N LEU A 101 -6.20 -8.04 -23.90
CA LEU A 101 -6.51 -6.84 -24.66
C LEU A 101 -7.99 -6.77 -25.08
N GLY A 102 -8.67 -7.90 -25.18
CA GLY A 102 -10.13 -7.94 -25.37
C GLY A 102 -10.91 -7.27 -24.22
N ASN A 103 -10.30 -7.11 -23.04
CA ASN A 103 -10.90 -6.45 -21.88
C ASN A 103 -10.29 -5.08 -21.55
N HIS A 104 -9.27 -4.65 -22.28
CA HIS A 104 -8.52 -3.42 -22.01
C HIS A 104 -8.41 -2.55 -23.25
N MET A 105 -8.87 -1.31 -23.15
CA MET A 105 -8.77 -0.37 -24.25
C MET A 105 -7.33 0.20 -24.30
N LEU A 106 -6.63 -0.01 -25.42
CA LEU A 106 -5.28 0.47 -25.63
C LEU A 106 -5.27 1.96 -26.01
N TYR A 107 -5.26 2.85 -25.04
CA TYR A 107 -4.99 4.29 -25.26
C TYR A 107 -3.80 4.76 -24.41
N CYS A 108 -2.75 3.99 -24.43
CA CYS A 108 -1.57 4.18 -23.57
C CYS A 108 -0.93 5.58 -23.69
N THR A 109 -0.97 6.21 -24.88
CA THR A 109 -0.45 7.56 -25.11
C THR A 109 -1.18 8.64 -24.32
N VAL A 110 -2.46 8.42 -24.01
CA VAL A 110 -3.33 9.37 -23.27
C VAL A 110 -3.72 8.85 -21.89
N CYS A 111 -3.06 7.81 -21.43
CA CYS A 111 -3.33 7.17 -20.15
C CYS A 111 -2.61 7.90 -19.01
N ASP A 112 -3.36 8.44 -18.06
CA ASP A 112 -2.82 9.14 -16.90
C ASP A 112 -1.90 8.27 -16.01
N ASN A 113 -2.13 6.96 -15.98
CA ASN A 113 -1.32 6.04 -15.18
C ASN A 113 -0.04 5.55 -15.86
N ASN A 114 0.22 5.95 -17.10
CA ASN A 114 1.39 5.46 -17.85
C ASN A 114 2.66 6.27 -17.53
N ASN A 115 3.24 6.03 -16.37
CA ASN A 115 4.50 6.63 -15.90
C ASN A 115 5.60 5.57 -15.73
N GLY A 116 5.70 4.63 -16.68
CA GLY A 116 6.67 3.54 -16.67
C GLY A 116 6.31 2.32 -15.80
N ASN A 117 5.24 2.38 -15.01
CA ASN A 117 4.85 1.35 -14.04
C ASN A 117 3.58 0.56 -14.39
N CYS A 118 3.00 0.74 -15.57
CA CYS A 118 1.84 -0.03 -16.01
C CYS A 118 2.24 -1.43 -16.48
N ARG A 119 1.86 -2.47 -15.73
CA ARG A 119 2.22 -3.86 -16.08
C ARG A 119 1.60 -4.31 -17.41
N VAL A 120 0.40 -3.83 -17.76
CA VAL A 120 -0.23 -4.17 -19.04
C VAL A 120 0.57 -3.57 -20.19
N HIS A 121 0.91 -2.29 -20.12
CA HIS A 121 1.74 -1.64 -21.13
C HIS A 121 3.14 -2.28 -21.25
N ASN A 122 3.82 -2.50 -20.12
CA ASN A 122 5.15 -3.08 -20.12
C ASN A 122 5.15 -4.52 -20.66
N THR A 123 4.05 -5.27 -20.46
CA THR A 123 3.86 -6.59 -21.08
C THR A 123 3.73 -6.50 -22.60
N ALA A 124 3.04 -5.49 -23.14
CA ALA A 124 2.95 -5.29 -24.59
C ALA A 124 4.33 -5.08 -25.21
N ILE A 125 5.17 -4.26 -24.54
CA ILE A 125 6.56 -4.03 -24.97
C ILE A 125 7.38 -5.31 -24.89
N ALA A 126 7.32 -6.04 -23.77
CA ALA A 126 8.09 -7.27 -23.57
C ALA A 126 7.72 -8.38 -24.57
N LEU A 127 6.46 -8.47 -24.96
CA LEU A 127 5.95 -9.44 -25.92
C LEU A 127 6.03 -8.95 -27.38
N LYS A 128 6.49 -7.73 -27.61
CA LYS A 128 6.58 -7.10 -28.94
C LYS A 128 5.25 -7.19 -29.71
N VAL A 129 4.16 -6.77 -29.04
CA VAL A 129 2.81 -6.86 -29.61
C VAL A 129 2.70 -5.93 -30.80
N GLU A 130 2.40 -6.48 -31.97
CA GLU A 130 2.21 -5.75 -33.23
C GLU A 130 0.73 -5.64 -33.60
N HIS A 131 -0.06 -6.68 -33.34
CA HIS A 131 -1.48 -6.74 -33.70
C HIS A 131 -2.33 -7.24 -32.55
N GLN A 132 -3.59 -6.76 -32.49
CA GLN A 132 -4.65 -7.27 -31.60
C GLN A 132 -5.61 -8.13 -32.40
N HIS A 133 -5.64 -9.43 -32.14
CA HIS A 133 -6.53 -10.38 -32.80
C HIS A 133 -7.88 -10.48 -32.13
N HIS A 134 -7.93 -10.35 -30.79
CA HIS A 134 -9.19 -10.31 -30.05
C HIS A 134 -9.68 -8.87 -29.94
N PRO A 135 -10.83 -8.51 -30.57
CA PRO A 135 -11.35 -7.15 -30.51
C PRO A 135 -11.70 -6.77 -29.07
N TYR A 136 -11.52 -5.49 -28.74
CA TYR A 136 -11.95 -4.94 -27.47
C TYR A 136 -13.48 -5.08 -27.33
N LYS A 137 -13.92 -5.61 -26.20
CA LYS A 137 -15.34 -5.76 -25.83
C LYS A 137 -15.75 -4.56 -24.98
N PRO A 138 -16.54 -3.60 -25.51
CA PRO A 138 -17.00 -2.44 -24.76
C PRO A 138 -17.82 -2.88 -23.54
N LYS A 139 -17.59 -2.23 -22.41
CA LYS A 139 -18.33 -2.47 -21.17
C LYS A 139 -19.31 -1.32 -20.95
N PRO A 140 -20.62 -1.60 -20.75
CA PRO A 140 -21.67 -0.59 -20.68
C PRO A 140 -21.75 0.08 -19.30
N TYR A 141 -20.64 0.27 -18.61
CA TYR A 141 -20.59 0.82 -17.27
C TYR A 141 -19.87 2.16 -17.26
N PRO A 142 -20.42 3.18 -16.57
CA PRO A 142 -19.72 4.43 -16.37
C PRO A 142 -18.50 4.27 -15.46
N VAL A 143 -17.58 5.23 -15.55
CA VAL A 143 -16.49 5.35 -14.60
C VAL A 143 -17.06 5.75 -13.24
N ASP A 144 -16.74 4.99 -12.19
CA ASP A 144 -17.14 5.34 -10.82
C ASP A 144 -16.15 6.35 -10.23
N MET A 145 -16.62 7.57 -10.03
CA MET A 145 -15.88 8.70 -9.45
C MET A 145 -16.38 9.03 -8.03
N SER A 146 -17.21 8.19 -7.42
CA SER A 146 -17.87 8.49 -6.15
C SER A 146 -16.91 8.54 -4.95
N ASN A 147 -15.83 7.74 -4.97
CA ASN A 147 -14.80 7.81 -3.90
C ASN A 147 -14.00 9.11 -4.02
N PRO A 148 -13.71 9.83 -2.91
CA PRO A 148 -12.96 11.08 -2.97
C PRO A 148 -11.51 10.93 -3.46
N PHE A 149 -10.88 9.78 -3.28
CA PHE A 149 -9.45 9.60 -3.47
C PHE A 149 -9.07 8.88 -4.76
N TYR A 150 -9.89 7.94 -5.24
CA TYR A 150 -9.58 7.14 -6.42
C TYR A 150 -10.84 6.88 -7.25
N ARG A 151 -10.64 6.47 -8.49
CA ARG A 151 -11.70 6.10 -9.43
C ARG A 151 -11.62 4.62 -9.79
N TYR A 152 -12.73 4.09 -10.28
CA TYR A 152 -12.76 2.81 -10.98
C TYR A 152 -13.29 2.97 -12.40
N ASP A 153 -12.49 2.58 -13.38
CA ASP A 153 -12.82 2.57 -14.80
C ASP A 153 -13.00 1.13 -15.30
N PRO A 154 -14.24 0.65 -15.47
CA PRO A 154 -14.50 -0.70 -15.94
C PRO A 154 -13.91 -0.99 -17.31
N SER A 155 -13.81 0.02 -18.21
CA SER A 155 -13.29 -0.15 -19.58
C SER A 155 -11.79 -0.48 -19.60
N GLN A 156 -11.08 -0.13 -18.53
CA GLN A 156 -9.64 -0.44 -18.35
C GLN A 156 -9.41 -1.73 -17.57
N CYS A 157 -10.45 -2.30 -16.96
CA CYS A 157 -10.31 -3.45 -16.08
C CYS A 157 -10.08 -4.74 -16.88
N ILE A 158 -8.94 -5.40 -16.63
CA ILE A 158 -8.56 -6.68 -17.24
C ILE A 158 -9.07 -7.90 -16.46
N LEU A 159 -9.88 -7.70 -15.43
CA LEU A 159 -10.45 -8.76 -14.58
C LEU A 159 -9.42 -9.70 -13.94
N CYS A 160 -8.24 -9.16 -13.62
CA CYS A 160 -7.14 -9.97 -13.05
C CYS A 160 -7.37 -10.43 -11.60
N GLY A 161 -8.35 -9.85 -10.88
CA GLY A 161 -8.72 -10.25 -9.52
C GLY A 161 -7.79 -9.75 -8.39
N GLN A 162 -6.68 -9.07 -8.68
CA GLN A 162 -5.73 -8.64 -7.63
C GLN A 162 -6.37 -7.71 -6.59
N CYS A 163 -7.23 -6.79 -7.02
CA CYS A 163 -7.94 -5.88 -6.12
C CYS A 163 -8.89 -6.63 -5.17
N VAL A 164 -9.58 -7.64 -5.67
CA VAL A 164 -10.45 -8.52 -4.86
C VAL A 164 -9.61 -9.29 -3.84
N GLN A 165 -8.55 -9.95 -4.30
CA GLN A 165 -7.66 -10.68 -3.40
C GLN A 165 -7.03 -9.77 -2.34
N ALA A 166 -6.59 -8.57 -2.70
CA ALA A 166 -6.05 -7.60 -1.74
C ALA A 166 -7.09 -7.20 -0.68
N CYS A 167 -8.34 -6.95 -1.10
CA CYS A 167 -9.42 -6.62 -0.18
C CYS A 167 -9.76 -7.79 0.76
N GLN A 168 -9.76 -9.02 0.24
CA GLN A 168 -10.10 -10.23 0.99
C GLN A 168 -8.98 -10.76 1.88
N THR A 169 -7.71 -10.58 1.48
CA THR A 169 -6.58 -11.25 2.14
C THR A 169 -5.55 -10.31 2.76
N VAL A 170 -5.51 -9.03 2.37
CA VAL A 170 -4.62 -8.03 2.99
C VAL A 170 -5.42 -7.17 3.96
N GLU A 171 -6.47 -6.49 3.52
CA GLU A 171 -7.32 -5.67 4.39
C GLU A 171 -8.30 -6.50 5.22
N VAL A 172 -8.77 -7.62 4.66
CA VAL A 172 -9.82 -8.47 5.25
C VAL A 172 -11.12 -7.68 5.49
N ASN A 173 -11.47 -6.80 4.54
CA ASN A 173 -12.71 -6.04 4.55
C ASN A 173 -13.80 -6.67 3.67
N GLU A 174 -13.40 -7.46 2.67
CA GLU A 174 -14.26 -8.29 1.81
C GLU A 174 -15.30 -7.54 0.97
N THR A 175 -15.15 -6.23 0.84
CA THR A 175 -16.05 -5.38 0.05
C THR A 175 -16.04 -5.72 -1.44
N LEU A 176 -14.89 -6.17 -1.98
CA LEU A 176 -14.70 -6.39 -3.41
C LEU A 176 -15.00 -7.82 -3.83
N SER A 177 -15.75 -7.96 -4.92
CA SER A 177 -16.00 -9.22 -5.63
C SER A 177 -15.95 -9.02 -7.15
N ILE A 178 -15.98 -10.10 -7.92
CA ILE A 178 -16.21 -10.08 -9.36
C ILE A 178 -17.43 -10.95 -9.64
N ASP A 179 -18.39 -10.39 -10.33
CA ASP A 179 -19.54 -11.14 -10.85
C ASP A 179 -19.19 -11.65 -12.26
N TRP A 180 -18.88 -12.94 -12.32
CA TRP A 180 -18.50 -13.63 -13.58
C TRP A 180 -19.70 -14.09 -14.39
N GLU A 181 -20.90 -14.11 -13.82
CA GLU A 181 -22.12 -14.60 -14.46
C GLU A 181 -22.78 -13.56 -15.36
N ARG A 182 -22.38 -12.29 -15.21
CA ARG A 182 -22.89 -11.20 -16.05
C ARG A 182 -22.33 -11.29 -17.46
N GLU A 183 -23.13 -10.86 -18.43
CA GLU A 183 -22.71 -10.70 -19.82
C GLU A 183 -21.41 -9.88 -19.95
N HIS A 184 -21.28 -8.84 -19.12
CA HIS A 184 -20.08 -8.02 -19.01
C HIS A 184 -19.56 -8.06 -17.58
N PRO A 185 -18.65 -8.99 -17.23
CA PRO A 185 -18.08 -9.10 -15.88
C PRO A 185 -17.38 -7.80 -15.44
N ARG A 186 -17.53 -7.45 -14.17
CA ARG A 186 -16.86 -6.28 -13.56
C ARG A 186 -16.57 -6.52 -12.10
N VAL A 187 -15.68 -5.68 -11.55
CA VAL A 187 -15.48 -5.61 -10.10
C VAL A 187 -16.65 -4.87 -9.46
N LEU A 188 -17.14 -5.41 -8.36
CA LEU A 188 -18.27 -4.90 -7.59
C LEU A 188 -17.82 -4.54 -6.18
N TRP A 189 -18.44 -3.48 -5.63
CA TRP A 189 -18.39 -3.11 -4.22
C TRP A 189 -19.72 -3.52 -3.59
N ASP A 190 -19.69 -4.33 -2.53
CA ASP A 190 -20.87 -4.85 -1.81
C ASP A 190 -22.01 -5.32 -2.74
N GLY A 191 -21.66 -6.07 -3.79
CA GLY A 191 -22.63 -6.62 -4.74
C GLY A 191 -23.15 -5.65 -5.81
N GLY A 192 -22.62 -4.43 -5.89
CA GLY A 192 -22.95 -3.49 -6.98
C GLY A 192 -23.17 -2.04 -6.57
N GLU A 193 -22.94 -1.71 -5.32
CA GLU A 193 -22.96 -0.33 -4.82
C GLU A 193 -21.91 0.55 -5.51
N GLN A 194 -22.08 1.86 -5.46
CA GLN A 194 -21.02 2.81 -5.76
C GLN A 194 -19.95 2.72 -4.67
N ILE A 195 -18.70 3.06 -5.00
CA ILE A 195 -17.59 2.97 -4.04
C ILE A 195 -17.91 3.74 -2.76
N ALA A 196 -18.44 4.96 -2.85
CA ALA A 196 -18.76 5.79 -1.69
C ALA A 196 -19.93 5.26 -0.84
N GLY A 197 -20.83 4.47 -1.42
CA GLY A 197 -21.99 3.88 -0.72
C GLY A 197 -21.70 2.53 -0.08
N SER A 198 -20.50 1.98 -0.30
CA SER A 198 -20.12 0.65 0.15
C SER A 198 -19.40 0.65 1.50
N SER A 199 -19.13 -0.53 2.05
CA SER A 199 -18.33 -0.75 3.25
C SER A 199 -16.83 -0.44 3.06
N CYS A 200 -16.43 0.13 1.93
CA CYS A 200 -15.04 0.42 1.60
C CYS A 200 -14.40 1.41 2.58
N VAL A 201 -13.33 0.99 3.24
CA VAL A 201 -12.54 1.82 4.18
C VAL A 201 -11.48 2.68 3.51
N SER A 202 -11.47 2.76 2.18
CA SER A 202 -10.51 3.55 1.38
C SER A 202 -9.04 3.29 1.73
N CYS A 203 -8.69 2.06 2.09
CA CYS A 203 -7.30 1.68 2.46
C CYS A 203 -6.31 1.81 1.30
N GLY A 204 -6.77 1.79 0.04
CA GLY A 204 -5.95 1.94 -1.16
C GLY A 204 -5.17 0.70 -1.62
N HIS A 205 -5.33 -0.46 -0.97
CA HIS A 205 -4.67 -1.70 -1.41
C HIS A 205 -5.05 -2.09 -2.84
N CYS A 206 -6.34 -2.02 -3.18
CA CYS A 206 -6.83 -2.33 -4.51
C CYS A 206 -6.21 -1.42 -5.60
N VAL A 207 -6.01 -0.15 -5.30
CA VAL A 207 -5.34 0.81 -6.19
C VAL A 207 -3.86 0.47 -6.35
N THR A 208 -3.19 0.13 -5.23
CA THR A 208 -1.77 -0.22 -5.21
C THR A 208 -1.44 -1.45 -6.06
N VAL A 209 -2.29 -2.49 -6.01
CA VAL A 209 -2.04 -3.75 -6.74
C VAL A 209 -2.62 -3.77 -8.15
N CYS A 210 -3.40 -2.76 -8.56
CA CYS A 210 -3.99 -2.72 -9.89
C CYS A 210 -2.89 -2.63 -10.96
N PRO A 211 -2.80 -3.60 -11.90
CA PRO A 211 -1.74 -3.65 -12.89
C PRO A 211 -1.96 -2.72 -14.08
N CYS A 212 -3.08 -2.03 -14.11
CA CYS A 212 -3.51 -1.17 -15.22
C CYS A 212 -4.17 0.12 -14.68
N ASN A 213 -4.86 0.85 -15.54
CA ASN A 213 -5.49 2.13 -15.19
C ASN A 213 -6.95 2.00 -14.66
N ALA A 214 -7.41 0.80 -14.36
CA ALA A 214 -8.79 0.60 -13.91
C ALA A 214 -9.06 1.22 -12.54
N LEU A 215 -8.15 1.01 -11.58
CA LEU A 215 -8.16 1.66 -10.28
C LEU A 215 -6.97 2.62 -10.23
N MET A 216 -7.23 3.89 -10.02
CA MET A 216 -6.21 4.93 -10.09
C MET A 216 -6.53 6.07 -9.11
N GLU A 217 -5.51 6.62 -8.48
CA GLU A 217 -5.62 7.83 -7.67
C GLU A 217 -6.12 9.01 -8.50
N LYS A 218 -7.06 9.79 -7.96
CA LYS A 218 -7.57 11.00 -8.63
C LYS A 218 -6.51 12.09 -8.81
N SER A 219 -5.48 12.11 -7.98
CA SER A 219 -4.31 12.99 -8.13
C SER A 219 -3.51 12.74 -9.40
N MET A 220 -3.70 11.58 -10.05
CA MET A 220 -3.08 11.24 -11.34
C MET A 220 -3.87 11.77 -12.54
N LEU A 221 -5.11 12.28 -12.34
CA LEU A 221 -5.92 12.80 -13.44
C LEU A 221 -5.25 14.04 -14.05
N GLY A 222 -5.12 14.03 -15.38
CA GLY A 222 -4.45 15.10 -16.12
C GLY A 222 -2.97 14.85 -16.43
N GLU A 223 -2.37 13.80 -15.88
CA GLU A 223 -0.94 13.50 -16.11
C GLU A 223 -0.61 13.17 -17.58
N ALA A 224 -1.58 12.69 -18.35
CA ALA A 224 -1.47 12.51 -19.79
C ALA A 224 -1.58 13.81 -20.61
N GLY A 225 -1.70 14.96 -19.96
CA GLY A 225 -1.86 16.26 -20.56
C GLY A 225 -3.30 16.52 -21.05
N TYR A 226 -3.48 17.42 -22.02
CA TYR A 226 -4.81 17.86 -22.45
C TYR A 226 -5.73 16.74 -22.99
N LEU A 227 -5.15 15.66 -23.47
CA LEU A 227 -5.91 14.51 -23.99
C LEU A 227 -6.55 13.67 -22.89
N SER A 228 -6.06 13.74 -21.64
CA SER A 228 -6.58 12.95 -20.52
C SER A 228 -8.03 13.30 -20.15
N GLY A 229 -8.46 14.51 -20.43
CA GLY A 229 -9.83 14.98 -20.21
C GLY A 229 -10.81 14.66 -21.34
N MET A 230 -10.38 14.01 -22.43
CA MET A 230 -11.27 13.68 -23.53
C MET A 230 -12.30 12.63 -23.16
N PRO A 231 -13.58 12.77 -23.59
CA PRO A 231 -14.57 11.74 -23.38
C PRO A 231 -14.13 10.40 -24.01
N HIS A 232 -14.37 9.29 -23.32
CA HIS A 232 -14.03 7.94 -23.83
C HIS A 232 -14.58 7.64 -25.23
N ALA A 233 -15.77 8.18 -25.56
CA ALA A 233 -16.35 8.04 -26.90
C ALA A 233 -15.50 8.73 -27.98
N ALA A 234 -14.90 9.88 -27.68
CA ALA A 234 -14.00 10.58 -28.61
C ALA A 234 -12.66 9.85 -28.74
N LEU A 235 -12.07 9.42 -27.62
CA LEU A 235 -10.87 8.58 -27.60
C LEU A 235 -11.10 7.27 -28.37
N GLY A 236 -12.26 6.63 -28.18
CA GLY A 236 -12.65 5.42 -28.91
C GLY A 236 -12.72 5.64 -30.42
N LYS A 237 -13.24 6.80 -30.88
CA LYS A 237 -13.24 7.15 -32.31
C LYS A 237 -11.80 7.33 -32.84
N MET A 238 -10.94 8.02 -32.10
CA MET A 238 -9.53 8.17 -32.51
C MET A 238 -8.81 6.82 -32.58
N ILE A 239 -9.02 5.96 -31.59
CA ILE A 239 -8.48 4.61 -31.58
C ILE A 239 -9.01 3.79 -32.77
N ASN A 240 -10.30 3.90 -33.10
CA ASN A 240 -10.88 3.20 -34.23
C ASN A 240 -10.33 3.71 -35.59
N VAL A 241 -10.00 4.99 -35.73
CA VAL A 241 -9.28 5.50 -36.90
C VAL A 241 -7.91 4.86 -37.02
N VAL A 242 -7.18 4.78 -35.91
CA VAL A 242 -5.87 4.11 -35.88
C VAL A 242 -6.03 2.61 -36.19
N LYS A 243 -7.06 1.95 -35.62
CA LYS A 243 -7.38 0.55 -35.93
C LYS A 243 -7.74 0.32 -37.38
N ALA A 244 -8.44 1.25 -38.01
CA ALA A 244 -8.80 1.15 -39.43
C ALA A 244 -7.56 1.26 -40.35
N ALA A 245 -6.51 1.96 -39.91
CA ALA A 245 -5.22 2.02 -40.59
C ALA A 245 -4.32 0.80 -40.27
N GLU A 246 -4.72 -0.07 -39.37
CA GLU A 246 -3.94 -1.15 -38.79
C GLU A 246 -3.51 -2.28 -39.76
N PRO A 247 -4.28 -2.70 -40.78
CA PRO A 247 -3.84 -3.82 -41.63
C PRO A 247 -2.44 -3.61 -42.19
N GLU A 248 -2.01 -2.36 -42.32
CA GLU A 248 -0.70 -2.00 -42.87
C GLU A 248 0.32 -1.55 -41.79
N MET A 249 -0.12 -0.96 -40.69
CA MET A 249 0.74 -0.31 -39.71
C MET A 249 0.84 -1.02 -38.35
N GLY A 250 -0.14 -1.82 -37.95
CA GLY A 250 -0.21 -2.49 -36.65
C GLY A 250 -0.22 -1.55 -35.42
N TYR A 251 -0.43 -2.10 -34.23
CA TYR A 251 -0.35 -1.37 -32.95
C TYR A 251 1.09 -1.08 -32.50
N GLY A 252 2.09 -1.74 -33.06
CA GLY A 252 3.48 -1.63 -32.63
C GLY A 252 3.98 -0.19 -32.57
N ALA A 253 3.63 0.62 -33.56
CA ALA A 253 4.02 2.04 -33.62
C ALA A 253 3.41 2.85 -32.45
N ILE A 254 2.12 2.64 -32.11
CA ILE A 254 1.45 3.34 -31.02
C ILE A 254 2.04 2.94 -29.67
N ILE A 255 2.33 1.65 -29.48
CA ILE A 255 2.95 1.14 -28.25
C ILE A 255 4.35 1.72 -28.10
N GLN A 256 5.13 1.83 -29.16
CA GLN A 256 6.47 2.46 -29.14
C GLN A 256 6.40 3.95 -28.80
N VAL A 257 5.48 4.71 -29.39
CA VAL A 257 5.26 6.12 -29.03
C VAL A 257 4.86 6.24 -27.55
N SER A 258 3.94 5.40 -27.08
CA SER A 258 3.54 5.42 -25.67
C SER A 258 4.67 5.02 -24.73
N GLN A 259 5.61 4.20 -25.18
CA GLN A 259 6.81 3.84 -24.40
C GLN A 259 7.72 5.07 -24.22
N LEU A 260 7.98 5.83 -25.29
CA LEU A 260 8.76 7.06 -25.20
C LEU A 260 8.10 8.07 -24.26
N GLU A 261 6.77 8.26 -24.36
CA GLU A 261 6.03 9.15 -23.48
C GLU A 261 6.08 8.69 -22.02
N SER A 262 5.96 7.40 -21.76
CA SER A 262 6.02 6.86 -20.38
C SER A 262 7.39 7.05 -19.77
N GLN A 263 8.46 6.89 -20.53
CA GLN A 263 9.84 7.17 -20.11
C GLN A 263 10.03 8.65 -19.81
N MET A 264 9.58 9.55 -20.69
CA MET A 264 9.65 10.99 -20.46
C MET A 264 8.88 11.44 -19.23
N ARG A 265 7.76 10.77 -18.89
CA ARG A 265 7.01 11.03 -17.66
C ARG A 265 7.72 10.45 -16.45
N GLU A 266 8.29 9.27 -16.55
CA GLU A 266 9.07 8.64 -15.49
C GLU A 266 10.28 9.50 -15.11
N ASP A 267 11.02 10.03 -16.09
CA ASP A 267 12.19 10.90 -15.88
C ASP A 267 11.84 12.20 -15.13
N ARG A 268 10.61 12.71 -15.29
CA ARG A 268 10.11 13.88 -14.55
C ARG A 268 9.61 13.54 -13.16
N THR A 269 9.44 12.25 -12.84
CA THR A 269 8.88 11.81 -11.57
C THR A 269 10.00 11.52 -10.57
N LYS A 270 10.07 12.31 -9.52
CA LYS A 270 10.95 12.04 -8.39
C LYS A 270 10.27 11.09 -7.41
N ARG A 271 10.99 10.03 -7.02
CA ARG A 271 10.57 9.08 -5.99
C ARG A 271 11.36 9.33 -4.72
N THR A 272 10.67 9.54 -3.60
CA THR A 272 11.31 9.84 -2.32
C THR A 272 10.80 8.90 -1.25
N LYS A 273 11.71 8.16 -0.64
CA LYS A 273 11.41 7.28 0.50
C LYS A 273 11.12 8.12 1.73
N THR A 274 10.06 7.78 2.44
CA THR A 274 9.66 8.47 3.67
C THR A 274 8.91 7.55 4.62
N VAL A 275 8.61 8.05 5.81
CA VAL A 275 7.81 7.39 6.84
C VAL A 275 6.53 8.17 7.05
N CYS A 276 5.42 7.45 7.20
CA CYS A 276 4.13 8.04 7.52
C CYS A 276 4.15 8.70 8.90
N THR A 277 3.63 9.93 9.00
CA THR A 277 3.62 10.71 10.23
C THR A 277 2.28 10.67 10.98
N PHE A 278 1.28 9.90 10.51
CA PHE A 278 -0.07 9.92 11.10
C PHE A 278 -0.20 9.15 12.40
N CYS A 279 0.45 7.99 12.52
CA CYS A 279 0.39 7.18 13.74
C CYS A 279 1.70 6.44 14.01
N GLY A 280 1.80 5.81 15.20
CA GLY A 280 3.01 5.13 15.65
C GLY A 280 3.39 3.85 14.89
N VAL A 281 2.60 3.38 13.92
CA VAL A 281 2.97 2.23 13.08
C VAL A 281 4.23 2.50 12.27
N GLY A 282 4.46 3.74 11.83
CA GLY A 282 5.67 4.10 11.10
C GLY A 282 5.76 3.45 9.71
N CYS A 283 4.66 3.39 8.98
CA CYS A 283 4.61 2.82 7.64
C CYS A 283 5.60 3.49 6.70
N SER A 284 6.34 2.69 5.93
CA SER A 284 7.30 3.17 4.94
C SER A 284 6.63 3.35 3.59
N TYR A 285 6.88 4.49 2.96
CA TYR A 285 6.28 4.89 1.68
C TYR A 285 7.32 5.40 0.69
N ASP A 286 7.01 5.21 -0.59
CA ASP A 286 7.63 5.86 -1.73
C ASP A 286 6.66 6.93 -2.25
N VAL A 287 7.04 8.20 -2.11
CA VAL A 287 6.25 9.36 -2.53
C VAL A 287 6.68 9.76 -3.93
N TRP A 288 5.75 9.73 -4.87
CA TRP A 288 5.97 10.12 -6.25
C TRP A 288 5.57 11.56 -6.45
N THR A 289 6.52 12.39 -6.85
CA THR A 289 6.30 13.83 -7.07
C THR A 289 6.73 14.25 -8.47
N LYS A 290 6.02 15.23 -9.01
CA LYS A 290 6.34 15.92 -10.26
C LYS A 290 6.03 17.40 -10.09
N ASP A 291 6.93 18.27 -10.51
CA ASP A 291 6.77 19.73 -10.42
C ASP A 291 6.29 20.21 -9.04
N ARG A 292 6.82 19.62 -7.96
CA ARG A 292 6.49 19.87 -6.55
C ARG A 292 5.07 19.42 -6.14
N HIS A 293 4.34 18.71 -7.00
CA HIS A 293 3.06 18.09 -6.66
C HIS A 293 3.23 16.60 -6.34
N ILE A 294 2.50 16.12 -5.35
CA ILE A 294 2.44 14.70 -5.04
C ILE A 294 1.46 14.05 -6.00
N LEU A 295 1.94 13.08 -6.78
CA LEU A 295 1.11 12.30 -7.70
C LEU A 295 0.41 11.16 -6.98
N LYS A 296 1.19 10.37 -6.24
CA LYS A 296 0.70 9.21 -5.48
C LYS A 296 1.69 8.79 -4.40
N ILE A 297 1.20 7.97 -3.48
CA ILE A 297 2.00 7.30 -2.45
C ILE A 297 1.89 5.79 -2.64
N VAL A 298 3.04 5.12 -2.72
CA VAL A 298 3.14 3.67 -2.87
C VAL A 298 3.74 3.08 -1.60
N PRO A 299 3.19 2.00 -1.02
CA PRO A 299 3.81 1.34 0.12
C PRO A 299 5.16 0.76 -0.28
N MET A 300 6.14 0.95 0.58
CA MET A 300 7.40 0.24 0.49
C MET A 300 7.35 -0.97 1.42
N HIS A 301 8.10 -2.03 1.06
CA HIS A 301 8.31 -3.18 1.93
C HIS A 301 9.12 -2.79 3.16
N GLY A 302 8.49 -2.08 4.10
CA GLY A 302 9.04 -1.78 5.41
C GLY A 302 8.65 -2.84 6.43
N ALA A 303 9.41 -2.97 7.51
CA ALA A 303 9.16 -3.93 8.58
C ALA A 303 7.75 -3.77 9.20
N ALA A 304 7.24 -2.54 9.27
CA ALA A 304 5.95 -2.25 9.89
C ALA A 304 4.75 -2.60 9.00
N ASN A 305 4.78 -2.20 7.73
CA ASN A 305 3.59 -2.24 6.89
C ASN A 305 3.61 -3.22 5.73
N GLN A 306 4.78 -3.69 5.28
CA GLN A 306 4.87 -4.49 4.03
C GLN A 306 4.09 -3.80 2.89
N ILE A 307 3.10 -4.46 2.28
CA ILE A 307 2.20 -3.88 1.27
C ILE A 307 1.07 -3.05 1.89
N SER A 308 0.82 -3.17 3.20
CA SER A 308 -0.36 -2.58 3.81
C SER A 308 -0.30 -1.06 3.86
N THR A 309 -1.44 -0.44 3.64
CA THR A 309 -1.68 1.00 3.73
C THR A 309 -2.98 1.27 4.48
N CYS A 310 -3.24 2.53 4.80
CA CYS A 310 -4.56 2.97 5.26
C CYS A 310 -4.92 4.29 4.58
N VAL A 311 -6.17 4.70 4.69
CA VAL A 311 -6.67 5.94 4.06
C VAL A 311 -5.79 7.15 4.39
N LYS A 312 -5.35 7.29 5.66
CA LYS A 312 -4.53 8.43 6.11
C LYS A 312 -3.16 8.46 5.40
N GLY A 313 -2.42 7.35 5.45
CA GLY A 313 -1.08 7.28 4.86
C GLY A 313 -1.09 7.29 3.33
N LYS A 314 -2.10 6.65 2.72
CA LYS A 314 -2.20 6.54 1.26
C LYS A 314 -2.69 7.84 0.61
N PHE A 315 -3.65 8.54 1.23
CA PHE A 315 -4.36 9.64 0.60
C PHE A 315 -4.37 10.95 1.42
N GLY A 316 -4.05 10.90 2.72
CA GLY A 316 -4.16 12.05 3.62
C GLY A 316 -3.01 13.07 3.53
N TRP A 317 -2.40 13.27 2.37
CA TRP A 317 -1.25 14.15 2.17
C TRP A 317 -1.61 15.51 1.55
N GLU A 318 -2.86 15.79 1.29
CA GLU A 318 -3.33 17.06 0.68
C GLU A 318 -2.93 18.29 1.49
N PHE A 319 -2.78 18.15 2.80
CA PHE A 319 -2.34 19.24 3.68
C PHE A 319 -0.97 19.84 3.28
N VAL A 320 -0.13 19.05 2.59
CA VAL A 320 1.21 19.52 2.15
C VAL A 320 1.11 20.69 1.19
N SER A 321 0.11 20.67 0.30
CA SER A 321 -0.12 21.68 -0.73
C SER A 321 -1.40 22.50 -0.51
N SER A 322 -2.00 22.42 0.69
CA SER A 322 -3.19 23.22 1.03
C SER A 322 -2.91 24.72 0.92
N ALA A 323 -3.86 25.44 0.35
CA ALA A 323 -3.78 26.90 0.29
C ALA A 323 -3.76 27.57 1.67
N ASP A 324 -4.35 26.91 2.67
CA ASP A 324 -4.38 27.39 4.06
C ASP A 324 -3.08 27.10 4.83
N ARG A 325 -2.13 26.37 4.21
CA ARG A 325 -0.86 26.07 4.84
C ARG A 325 -0.03 27.35 5.01
N LEU A 326 0.41 27.62 6.23
CA LEU A 326 1.26 28.77 6.52
C LEU A 326 2.56 28.69 5.71
N GLN A 327 2.86 29.73 4.96
CA GLN A 327 4.06 29.85 4.13
C GLN A 327 5.14 30.72 4.80
N ARG A 328 4.75 31.52 5.76
CA ARG A 328 5.61 32.45 6.49
C ARG A 328 5.30 32.41 7.98
N PRO A 329 6.27 32.79 8.83
CA PRO A 329 6.01 32.99 10.24
C PRO A 329 4.97 34.09 10.47
N LEU A 330 4.21 33.93 11.55
CA LEU A 330 3.21 34.92 11.98
C LEU A 330 3.57 35.47 13.36
N ILE A 331 3.47 36.78 13.55
CA ILE A 331 3.57 37.44 14.86
C ILE A 331 2.21 38.00 15.22
N ARG A 332 1.76 37.76 16.45
CA ARG A 332 0.52 38.33 16.96
C ARG A 332 0.69 39.83 17.17
N ASP A 333 -0.25 40.59 16.63
CA ASP A 333 -0.39 42.02 16.83
C ASP A 333 -1.82 42.32 17.32
N GLY A 334 -1.97 42.53 18.60
CA GLY A 334 -3.28 42.60 19.23
C GLY A 334 -4.10 41.33 19.05
N ASN A 335 -5.26 41.43 18.40
CA ASN A 335 -6.16 40.31 18.09
C ASN A 335 -5.93 39.68 16.70
N THR A 336 -4.98 40.18 15.94
CA THR A 336 -4.67 39.71 14.59
C THR A 336 -3.28 39.06 14.52
N PHE A 337 -3.01 38.40 13.43
CA PHE A 337 -1.67 37.89 13.08
C PHE A 337 -1.18 38.63 11.84
N ARG A 338 0.08 39.08 11.86
CA ARG A 338 0.75 39.59 10.68
C ARG A 338 1.84 38.65 10.21
N GLU A 339 2.00 38.51 8.92
CA GLU A 339 3.14 37.80 8.34
C GLU A 339 4.45 38.54 8.61
N THR A 340 5.52 37.74 8.74
CA THR A 340 6.87 38.27 8.99
C THR A 340 7.94 37.41 8.35
N THR A 341 9.19 37.86 8.41
CA THR A 341 10.34 37.07 7.98
C THR A 341 10.80 36.15 9.11
N TRP A 342 11.55 35.07 8.74
CA TRP A 342 12.16 34.18 9.72
C TRP A 342 13.14 34.94 10.63
N GLU A 343 13.90 35.91 10.11
CA GLU A 343 14.85 36.69 10.86
C GLU A 343 14.14 37.54 11.97
N GLU A 344 13.07 38.21 11.60
CA GLU A 344 12.27 38.99 12.57
C GLU A 344 11.62 38.05 13.61
N ALA A 345 11.03 36.94 13.18
CA ALA A 345 10.40 35.96 14.09
C ALA A 345 11.40 35.41 15.10
N LEU A 346 12.57 34.95 14.63
CA LEU A 346 13.62 34.41 15.49
C LEU A 346 14.20 35.44 16.44
N THR A 347 14.38 36.69 15.98
CA THR A 347 14.81 37.82 16.84
C THR A 347 13.79 38.10 17.94
N TYR A 348 12.51 38.12 17.58
CA TYR A 348 11.42 38.32 18.53
C TYR A 348 11.37 37.19 19.57
N ILE A 349 11.38 35.92 19.13
CA ILE A 349 11.35 34.74 20.01
C ILE A 349 12.56 34.73 20.95
N SER A 350 13.77 34.91 20.42
CA SER A 350 15.00 34.87 21.22
C SER A 350 15.04 36.02 22.25
N GLY A 351 14.56 37.20 21.87
CA GLY A 351 14.42 38.35 22.78
C GLY A 351 13.47 38.07 23.95
N LYS A 352 12.30 37.50 23.67
CA LYS A 352 11.32 37.09 24.68
C LYS A 352 11.86 35.99 25.62
N LEU A 353 12.47 34.95 25.07
CA LEU A 353 13.04 33.86 25.88
C LEU A 353 14.16 34.36 26.79
N ARG A 354 15.07 35.24 26.28
CA ARG A 354 16.12 35.83 27.10
C ARG A 354 15.55 36.64 28.25
N LYS A 355 14.54 37.47 27.94
CA LYS A 355 13.87 38.33 28.97
C LYS A 355 13.28 37.44 30.08
N ILE A 356 12.49 36.43 29.73
CA ILE A 356 11.90 35.50 30.72
C ILE A 356 12.99 34.80 31.54
N LYS A 357 14.04 34.30 30.88
CA LYS A 357 15.16 33.63 31.57
C LYS A 357 15.87 34.57 32.55
N GLN A 358 16.06 35.87 32.19
CA GLN A 358 16.72 36.85 33.05
C GLN A 358 15.83 37.29 34.23
N GLU A 359 14.53 37.47 34.00
CA GLU A 359 13.59 37.94 35.01
C GLU A 359 13.11 36.86 35.97
N SER A 360 12.92 35.62 35.47
CA SER A 360 12.23 34.56 36.21
C SER A 360 13.02 33.25 36.28
N GLY A 361 14.20 33.21 35.70
CA GLY A 361 15.06 32.00 35.64
C GLY A 361 14.70 31.06 34.52
N PRO A 362 15.59 30.07 34.21
CA PRO A 362 15.40 29.13 33.11
C PRO A 362 14.19 28.19 33.30
N ASP A 363 13.83 27.88 34.55
CA ASP A 363 12.73 26.94 34.88
C ASP A 363 11.33 27.59 34.71
N ALA A 364 11.26 28.92 34.46
CA ALA A 364 10.04 29.55 34.00
C ALA A 364 9.65 29.21 32.55
N ILE A 365 10.54 28.49 31.84
CA ILE A 365 10.32 28.07 30.46
C ILE A 365 10.12 26.56 30.42
N GLY A 366 9.00 26.10 29.88
CA GLY A 366 8.72 24.69 29.60
C GLY A 366 8.80 24.41 28.11
N VAL A 367 9.30 23.21 27.76
CA VAL A 367 9.38 22.70 26.37
C VAL A 367 8.48 21.47 26.25
N ILE A 368 7.49 21.55 25.36
CA ILE A 368 6.58 20.43 25.07
C ILE A 368 6.80 19.97 23.64
N ILE A 369 7.08 18.67 23.48
CA ILE A 369 7.38 18.04 22.21
C ILE A 369 6.24 17.07 21.86
N SER A 370 5.96 16.90 20.60
CA SER A 370 4.96 15.92 20.13
C SER A 370 5.60 14.57 19.80
N SER A 371 4.86 13.48 19.99
CA SER A 371 5.23 12.15 19.46
C SER A 371 5.11 12.06 17.93
N LYS A 372 4.58 13.09 17.27
CA LYS A 372 4.53 13.21 15.80
C LYS A 372 5.77 13.85 15.19
N THR A 373 6.74 14.28 15.99
CA THR A 373 8.04 14.74 15.51
C THR A 373 8.97 13.57 15.25
N SER A 374 9.99 13.80 14.42
CA SER A 374 11.05 12.80 14.22
C SER A 374 11.94 12.67 15.48
N ASN A 375 12.71 11.61 15.56
CA ASN A 375 13.69 11.44 16.64
C ASN A 375 14.73 12.57 16.65
N GLU A 376 15.14 13.06 15.48
CA GLU A 376 16.07 14.15 15.30
C GLU A 376 15.50 15.48 15.85
N GLU A 377 14.23 15.77 15.56
CA GLU A 377 13.55 16.95 16.11
C GLU A 377 13.41 16.85 17.62
N GLY A 378 13.01 15.67 18.14
CA GLY A 378 12.94 15.40 19.58
C GLY A 378 14.30 15.60 20.28
N TYR A 379 15.40 15.11 19.69
CA TYR A 379 16.75 15.33 20.16
C TYR A 379 17.13 16.83 20.18
N LEU A 380 16.88 17.53 19.08
CA LEU A 380 17.21 18.96 18.97
C LEU A 380 16.43 19.80 19.97
N MET A 381 15.17 19.50 20.21
CA MET A 381 14.35 20.21 21.20
C MET A 381 14.85 19.97 22.64
N GLN A 382 15.25 18.74 22.97
CA GLN A 382 15.89 18.46 24.27
C GLN A 382 17.22 19.18 24.41
N LYS A 383 18.06 19.17 23.37
CA LYS A 383 19.33 19.92 23.35
C LYS A 383 19.11 21.41 23.54
N PHE A 384 18.13 21.99 22.84
CA PHE A 384 17.75 23.40 23.00
C PHE A 384 17.31 23.70 24.43
N GLY A 385 16.40 22.91 25.00
CA GLY A 385 15.92 23.11 26.36
C GLY A 385 17.04 23.06 27.40
N ARG A 386 17.90 22.02 27.35
CA ARG A 386 18.95 21.84 28.34
C ARG A 386 20.18 22.71 28.13
N ALA A 387 20.70 22.80 26.90
CA ALA A 387 21.94 23.51 26.62
C ALA A 387 21.75 25.01 26.42
N VAL A 388 20.64 25.45 25.84
CA VAL A 388 20.40 26.89 25.52
C VAL A 388 19.55 27.54 26.58
N ILE A 389 18.39 26.97 26.92
CA ILE A 389 17.50 27.50 27.95
C ILE A 389 18.10 27.24 29.35
N GLY A 390 18.59 26.04 29.59
CA GLY A 390 19.14 25.61 30.87
C GLY A 390 18.08 25.00 31.82
N THR A 391 17.02 24.42 31.28
CA THR A 391 15.92 23.83 32.05
C THR A 391 15.79 22.33 31.77
N ASN A 392 15.30 21.57 32.74
CA ASN A 392 14.82 20.20 32.58
C ASN A 392 13.29 20.10 32.44
N ASN A 393 12.57 21.22 32.37
CA ASN A 393 11.13 21.26 32.15
C ASN A 393 10.80 20.91 30.70
N ILE A 394 11.10 19.68 30.30
CA ILE A 394 10.93 19.16 28.95
C ILE A 394 10.10 17.90 29.04
N ASP A 395 8.99 17.85 28.32
CA ASP A 395 8.11 16.70 28.31
C ASP A 395 7.41 16.53 26.94
N ASN A 396 6.65 15.45 26.77
CA ASN A 396 5.86 15.22 25.59
C ASN A 396 4.50 14.59 25.95
N CYS A 397 3.70 14.32 24.92
CA CYS A 397 2.37 13.71 25.10
C CYS A 397 2.41 12.35 25.79
N SER A 398 3.55 11.63 25.82
CA SER A 398 3.69 10.34 26.50
C SER A 398 3.51 10.44 28.02
N ARG A 399 3.63 11.62 28.59
CA ARG A 399 3.43 11.81 30.06
C ARG A 399 2.14 11.19 30.57
N TYR A 400 1.06 11.35 29.81
CA TYR A 400 -0.26 10.81 30.14
C TYR A 400 -0.65 9.61 29.28
N CYS A 401 -0.08 9.48 28.10
CA CYS A 401 -0.42 8.41 27.14
C CYS A 401 0.33 7.12 27.47
N GLN A 402 1.66 7.15 27.47
CA GLN A 402 2.52 5.94 27.56
C GLN A 402 3.22 5.79 28.92
N ALA A 403 3.44 6.86 29.69
CA ALA A 403 4.23 6.79 30.92
C ALA A 403 3.69 5.78 31.93
N PRO A 404 2.36 5.63 32.17
CA PRO A 404 1.83 4.60 33.07
C PRO A 404 2.14 3.18 32.57
N ALA A 405 2.00 2.92 31.26
CA ALA A 405 2.32 1.63 30.66
C ALA A 405 3.83 1.37 30.67
N THR A 406 4.66 2.38 30.39
CA THR A 406 6.13 2.32 30.49
C THR A 406 6.57 1.91 31.89
N GLU A 407 6.04 2.53 32.93
CA GLU A 407 6.35 2.20 34.32
C GLU A 407 5.88 0.79 34.69
N GLY A 408 4.69 0.39 34.25
CA GLY A 408 4.16 -0.94 34.46
C GLY A 408 5.02 -2.02 33.82
N LEU A 409 5.42 -1.82 32.57
CA LEU A 409 6.31 -2.74 31.83
C LEU A 409 7.69 -2.82 32.51
N PHE A 410 8.27 -1.68 32.90
CA PHE A 410 9.56 -1.66 33.56
C PHE A 410 9.55 -2.46 34.88
N ARG A 411 8.50 -2.32 35.67
CA ARG A 411 8.36 -3.04 36.98
C ARG A 411 8.08 -4.54 36.79
N THR A 412 7.38 -4.93 35.73
CA THR A 412 6.97 -6.32 35.54
C THR A 412 7.96 -7.14 34.73
N VAL A 413 8.51 -6.57 33.67
CA VAL A 413 9.39 -7.26 32.71
C VAL A 413 10.79 -6.67 32.60
N GLY A 414 11.09 -5.60 33.35
CA GLY A 414 12.42 -4.96 33.40
C GLY A 414 12.77 -4.12 32.18
N TYR A 415 11.83 -3.88 31.27
CA TYR A 415 12.04 -3.09 30.06
C TYR A 415 10.83 -2.20 29.76
N ALA A 416 11.09 -0.94 29.46
CA ALA A 416 10.05 0.09 29.34
C ALA A 416 9.58 0.34 27.90
N GLY A 417 9.61 -0.63 27.04
CA GLY A 417 9.21 -0.54 25.63
C GLY A 417 8.44 -1.76 25.15
N ASP A 418 8.16 -1.80 23.85
CA ASP A 418 7.47 -2.92 23.22
C ASP A 418 8.32 -4.19 23.26
N TRP A 419 7.68 -5.32 23.57
CA TRP A 419 8.33 -6.63 23.67
C TRP A 419 8.27 -7.47 22.42
N GLY A 420 7.67 -6.97 21.38
CA GLY A 420 7.53 -7.64 20.11
C GLY A 420 7.50 -6.65 18.95
N SER A 421 7.58 -7.20 17.77
CA SER A 421 7.37 -6.47 16.52
C SER A 421 5.91 -6.58 16.06
N ILE A 422 5.51 -5.76 15.09
CA ILE A 422 4.22 -5.91 14.43
C ILE A 422 4.10 -7.29 13.75
N GLU A 423 5.21 -7.89 13.36
CA GLU A 423 5.24 -9.24 12.78
C GLU A 423 4.92 -10.33 13.81
N ASP A 424 5.32 -10.16 15.07
CA ASP A 424 5.01 -11.12 16.14
C ASP A 424 3.50 -11.23 16.38
N ILE A 425 2.73 -10.16 16.15
CA ILE A 425 1.26 -10.18 16.20
C ILE A 425 0.71 -11.23 15.23
N HIS A 426 1.34 -11.38 14.06
CA HIS A 426 0.92 -12.36 13.04
C HIS A 426 1.13 -13.81 13.49
N HIS A 427 2.13 -14.06 14.33
CA HIS A 427 2.50 -15.38 14.84
C HIS A 427 1.89 -15.73 16.19
N ALA A 428 1.28 -14.77 16.87
CA ALA A 428 0.62 -14.99 18.15
C ALA A 428 -0.61 -15.90 17.98
N SER A 429 -0.78 -16.89 18.87
CA SER A 429 -1.97 -17.75 18.90
C SER A 429 -3.20 -17.06 19.49
N LEU A 430 -2.98 -16.04 20.33
CA LEU A 430 -4.00 -15.23 20.95
C LEU A 430 -3.58 -13.76 20.98
N VAL A 431 -4.50 -12.88 20.62
CA VAL A 431 -4.38 -11.43 20.79
C VAL A 431 -5.49 -10.93 21.70
N VAL A 432 -5.11 -10.11 22.67
CA VAL A 432 -6.06 -9.44 23.58
C VAL A 432 -5.94 -7.94 23.37
N ILE A 433 -7.04 -7.30 22.97
CA ILE A 433 -7.13 -5.84 22.81
C ILE A 433 -7.88 -5.27 23.99
N VAL A 434 -7.29 -4.31 24.69
CA VAL A 434 -7.89 -3.65 25.87
C VAL A 434 -7.94 -2.15 25.64
N GLY A 435 -9.15 -1.58 25.61
CA GLY A 435 -9.39 -0.14 25.53
C GLY A 435 -8.80 0.52 24.26
N ALA A 436 -8.76 -0.20 23.13
CA ALA A 436 -8.13 0.29 21.90
C ALA A 436 -8.96 -0.02 20.65
N ASN A 437 -9.37 1.01 19.92
CA ASN A 437 -9.95 0.85 18.59
C ASN A 437 -8.83 0.81 17.55
N THR A 438 -8.19 -0.35 17.42
CA THR A 438 -7.00 -0.55 16.57
C THR A 438 -7.32 -0.31 15.10
N ALA A 439 -8.51 -0.62 14.62
CA ALA A 439 -8.92 -0.41 13.22
C ALA A 439 -8.89 1.07 12.81
N GLU A 440 -9.20 1.99 13.73
CA GLU A 440 -9.16 3.43 13.47
C GLU A 440 -7.81 4.07 13.85
N ALA A 441 -7.27 3.70 15.03
CA ALA A 441 -6.05 4.34 15.55
C ALA A 441 -4.78 3.84 14.86
N HIS A 442 -4.69 2.53 14.59
CA HIS A 442 -3.53 1.85 14.01
C HIS A 442 -3.95 0.84 12.92
N PRO A 443 -4.54 1.29 11.79
CA PRO A 443 -5.21 0.40 10.85
C PRO A 443 -4.33 -0.75 10.33
N VAL A 444 -3.04 -0.50 10.09
CA VAL A 444 -2.12 -1.53 9.60
C VAL A 444 -1.86 -2.62 10.66
N VAL A 445 -1.86 -2.29 11.96
CA VAL A 445 -1.84 -3.29 13.03
C VAL A 445 -3.13 -4.11 13.03
N ALA A 446 -4.28 -3.45 12.85
CA ALA A 446 -5.56 -4.14 12.74
C ALA A 446 -5.58 -5.12 11.55
N THR A 447 -5.01 -4.75 10.38
CA THR A 447 -4.93 -5.68 9.24
C THR A 447 -4.11 -6.93 9.57
N ARG A 448 -3.04 -6.81 10.38
CA ARG A 448 -2.24 -7.97 10.82
C ARG A 448 -3.08 -8.91 11.70
N ILE A 449 -3.81 -8.36 12.65
CA ILE A 449 -4.70 -9.13 13.53
C ILE A 449 -5.82 -9.79 12.71
N LYS A 450 -6.51 -9.04 11.85
CA LYS A 450 -7.58 -9.56 10.99
C LYS A 450 -7.11 -10.73 10.12
N ARG A 451 -5.93 -10.60 9.50
CA ARG A 451 -5.32 -11.66 8.68
C ARG A 451 -4.98 -12.90 9.50
N ALA A 452 -4.31 -12.73 10.63
CA ALA A 452 -3.92 -13.85 11.49
C ALA A 452 -5.15 -14.57 12.07
N HIS A 453 -6.17 -13.80 12.49
CA HIS A 453 -7.43 -14.35 12.95
C HIS A 453 -8.15 -15.18 11.88
N LYS A 454 -8.22 -14.65 10.64
CA LYS A 454 -8.92 -15.34 9.54
C LYS A 454 -8.15 -16.55 8.98
N PHE A 455 -6.82 -16.46 8.83
CA PHE A 455 -6.05 -17.43 8.06
C PHE A 455 -5.12 -18.31 8.89
N HIS A 456 -4.83 -17.94 10.15
CA HIS A 456 -3.87 -18.64 11.01
C HIS A 456 -4.48 -19.09 12.34
N SER A 457 -5.81 -19.15 12.41
CA SER A 457 -6.54 -19.61 13.62
C SER A 457 -6.18 -18.83 14.90
N GLN A 458 -5.72 -17.59 14.77
CA GLN A 458 -5.45 -16.73 15.91
C GLN A 458 -6.76 -16.41 16.62
N ARG A 459 -6.78 -16.55 17.93
CA ARG A 459 -7.93 -16.14 18.76
C ARG A 459 -7.85 -14.65 19.08
N LEU A 460 -9.02 -14.02 19.14
CA LEU A 460 -9.14 -12.58 19.40
C LEU A 460 -10.09 -12.31 20.57
N ILE A 461 -9.59 -11.65 21.60
CA ILE A 461 -10.40 -11.16 22.73
C ILE A 461 -10.36 -9.63 22.70
N VAL A 462 -11.51 -8.98 22.85
CA VAL A 462 -11.59 -7.52 22.92
C VAL A 462 -12.37 -7.11 24.17
N ALA A 463 -11.72 -6.28 25.00
CA ALA A 463 -12.30 -5.62 26.15
C ALA A 463 -12.37 -4.11 25.88
N ASP A 464 -13.55 -3.59 25.58
CA ASP A 464 -13.75 -2.16 25.29
C ASP A 464 -15.17 -1.72 25.68
N ILE A 465 -15.32 -0.44 25.98
CA ILE A 465 -16.64 0.14 26.28
C ILE A 465 -17.49 0.31 25.01
N ARG A 466 -16.86 0.38 23.85
CA ARG A 466 -17.50 0.50 22.54
C ARG A 466 -17.41 -0.79 21.75
N ARG A 467 -18.46 -1.12 21.02
CA ARG A 467 -18.44 -2.21 20.07
C ARG A 467 -18.02 -1.68 18.70
N HIS A 468 -16.72 -1.69 18.44
CA HIS A 468 -16.10 -1.26 17.19
C HIS A 468 -15.72 -2.47 16.31
N GLU A 469 -15.19 -2.24 15.11
CA GLU A 469 -14.88 -3.29 14.13
C GLU A 469 -14.14 -4.49 14.73
N MET A 470 -13.07 -4.25 15.52
CA MET A 470 -12.32 -5.36 16.12
C MET A 470 -13.14 -6.13 17.16
N ALA A 471 -14.05 -5.46 17.87
CA ALA A 471 -14.96 -6.10 18.82
C ALA A 471 -16.02 -6.97 18.12
N GLU A 472 -16.44 -6.57 16.92
CA GLU A 472 -17.37 -7.36 16.09
C GLU A 472 -16.74 -8.63 15.54
N ARG A 473 -15.44 -8.60 15.29
CA ARG A 473 -14.65 -9.74 14.80
C ARG A 473 -14.13 -10.67 15.89
N ALA A 474 -14.23 -10.24 17.17
CA ALA A 474 -13.63 -10.98 18.29
C ALA A 474 -14.36 -12.29 18.59
N ASP A 475 -13.61 -13.35 18.95
CA ASP A 475 -14.17 -14.58 19.51
C ASP A 475 -14.86 -14.31 20.85
N ILE A 476 -14.29 -13.39 21.64
CA ILE A 476 -14.83 -12.95 22.92
C ILE A 476 -14.78 -11.43 22.99
N PHE A 477 -15.96 -10.82 23.16
CA PHE A 477 -16.09 -9.40 23.43
C PHE A 477 -16.82 -9.19 24.77
N PHE A 478 -16.25 -8.34 25.62
CA PHE A 478 -16.95 -7.93 26.85
C PHE A 478 -16.72 -6.44 27.13
N ARG A 479 -17.66 -5.86 27.85
CA ARG A 479 -17.65 -4.44 28.24
C ARG A 479 -17.33 -4.31 29.72
N PRO A 480 -16.09 -3.98 30.11
CA PRO A 480 -15.76 -3.68 31.48
C PRO A 480 -16.43 -2.35 31.89
N ARG A 481 -16.81 -2.23 33.15
CA ARG A 481 -17.21 -0.93 33.70
C ARG A 481 -16.00 0.00 33.70
N PRO A 482 -16.14 1.29 33.30
CA PRO A 482 -15.04 2.25 33.40
C PRO A 482 -14.43 2.27 34.80
N GLY A 483 -13.09 2.27 34.88
CA GLY A 483 -12.37 2.25 36.16
C GLY A 483 -12.22 0.86 36.83
N THR A 484 -12.64 -0.22 36.15
CA THR A 484 -12.53 -1.59 36.72
C THR A 484 -11.46 -2.46 36.06
N ASP A 485 -10.62 -1.88 35.18
CA ASP A 485 -9.60 -2.66 34.42
C ASP A 485 -8.64 -3.42 35.34
N LEU A 486 -8.21 -2.79 36.44
CA LEU A 486 -7.36 -3.44 37.41
C LEU A 486 -8.03 -4.68 38.03
N VAL A 487 -9.32 -4.61 38.31
CA VAL A 487 -10.08 -5.68 38.99
C VAL A 487 -10.16 -6.91 38.09
N TRP A 488 -10.68 -6.76 36.87
CA TRP A 488 -10.87 -7.91 36.00
C TRP A 488 -9.53 -8.46 35.44
N LEU A 489 -8.51 -7.60 35.17
CA LEU A 489 -7.18 -8.05 34.78
C LEU A 489 -6.50 -8.85 35.90
N SER A 490 -6.62 -8.39 37.16
CA SER A 490 -6.10 -9.15 38.33
C SER A 490 -6.83 -10.48 38.48
N ALA A 491 -8.14 -10.54 38.22
CA ALA A 491 -8.89 -11.80 38.26
C ALA A 491 -8.39 -12.77 37.18
N VAL A 492 -8.19 -12.29 35.94
CA VAL A 492 -7.60 -13.10 34.86
C VAL A 492 -6.23 -13.62 35.23
N ALA A 493 -5.33 -12.74 35.74
CA ALA A 493 -3.99 -13.14 36.16
C ALA A 493 -3.97 -14.18 37.29
N LYS A 494 -4.98 -14.18 38.15
CA LYS A 494 -5.11 -15.18 39.21
C LYS A 494 -5.46 -16.57 38.72
N TYR A 495 -6.22 -16.66 37.59
CA TYR A 495 -6.71 -17.94 37.06
C TYR A 495 -5.93 -18.44 35.85
N ALA A 496 -5.03 -17.63 35.30
CA ALA A 496 -4.09 -18.01 34.21
C ALA A 496 -2.85 -18.69 34.81
#